data_272d09bcac587c3bf4a1b305038b7525
#
_entry.id   272d09bcac587c3bf4a1b305038b7525
#
_cell.length_a   1.000
_cell.length_b   1.000
_cell.length_c   1.000
_cell.angle_alpha   90.00
_cell.angle_beta   90.00
_cell.angle_gamma   90.00
#
_symmetry.space_group_name_H-M   'P 1'
#
loop_
_entity.id
_entity.type
_entity.pdbx_description
1 polymer ?
#
loop_
_entity_poly.entity_id
_entity_poly.type
_entity_poly.pdbx_seq_one_letter_code
_entity_poly.pdbx_strand_id
1 'polypeptide(L)'
;MPRLFAAIEIPHHAAIMLSMLKGGLQGARWIDQENYHLTLRFMGDVEHHVADEILNSLSTIQRPGFEIGLVGLGAFGGKKPHSLFAQPTASPDIYELQAEIARKCQRIGLAPDPRKFTPHVTIARLRKSSPEAVANYLSLRGGFFVAPFKIERFVIMSSRESVGGGPYIVEESCKLGSLSMPPPNRVPAPSGVGRQARW
;
A
#
# COMPACT_ATOMS: atom_id res chain seq x y z
N MET A 1 5.45 23.60 -8.45
CA MET A 1 4.33 22.83 -7.84
C MET A 1 4.80 21.40 -7.66
N PRO A 2 4.93 20.87 -6.43
CA PRO A 2 5.28 19.48 -6.22
C PRO A 2 4.10 18.58 -6.60
N ARG A 3 4.42 17.41 -7.17
CA ARG A 3 3.44 16.35 -7.41
C ARG A 3 3.49 15.38 -6.25
N LEU A 4 2.48 15.44 -5.37
CA LEU A 4 2.46 14.69 -4.12
C LEU A 4 1.59 13.43 -4.18
N PHE A 5 1.97 12.43 -3.38
CA PHE A 5 1.16 11.26 -3.10
C PHE A 5 1.53 10.66 -1.72
N ALA A 6 0.56 10.07 -1.04
CA ALA A 6 0.79 9.29 0.17
C ALA A 6 1.00 7.82 -0.17
N ALA A 7 1.93 7.16 0.50
CA ALA A 7 2.29 5.77 0.22
C ALA A 7 2.82 5.02 1.44
N ILE A 8 2.80 3.71 1.36
CA ILE A 8 3.54 2.79 2.22
C ILE A 8 4.80 2.36 1.47
N GLU A 9 5.96 2.53 2.08
CA GLU A 9 7.23 2.03 1.56
C GLU A 9 7.29 0.51 1.71
N ILE A 10 7.86 -0.17 0.72
CA ILE A 10 8.08 -1.61 0.78
C ILE A 10 9.42 -1.88 1.43
N PRO A 11 9.49 -2.66 2.52
CA PRO A 11 10.73 -2.91 3.23
C PRO A 11 11.73 -3.67 2.34
N HIS A 12 13.01 -3.48 2.61
CA HIS A 12 14.11 -3.93 1.74
C HIS A 12 14.03 -5.42 1.38
N HIS A 13 13.74 -6.30 2.35
CA HIS A 13 13.61 -7.74 2.08
C HIS A 13 12.47 -8.07 1.11
N ALA A 14 11.32 -7.40 1.22
CA ALA A 14 10.20 -7.57 0.30
C ALA A 14 10.50 -6.97 -1.08
N ALA A 15 11.21 -5.84 -1.12
CA ALA A 15 11.65 -5.20 -2.36
C ALA A 15 12.66 -6.09 -3.13
N ILE A 16 13.54 -6.81 -2.45
CA ILE A 16 14.41 -7.83 -3.08
C ILE A 16 13.55 -8.90 -3.75
N MET A 17 12.57 -9.46 -3.04
CA MET A 17 11.69 -10.50 -3.60
C MET A 17 10.93 -10.00 -4.85
N LEU A 18 10.45 -8.76 -4.82
CA LEU A 18 9.82 -8.13 -5.99
C LEU A 18 10.81 -7.94 -7.15
N SER A 19 12.06 -7.59 -6.86
CA SER A 19 13.08 -7.38 -7.88
C SER A 19 13.46 -8.68 -8.63
N MET A 20 13.32 -9.85 -8.00
CA MET A 20 13.54 -11.16 -8.61
C MET A 20 12.50 -11.49 -9.70
N LEU A 21 11.39 -10.76 -9.75
CA LEU A 21 10.37 -10.89 -10.79
C LEU A 21 10.75 -10.20 -12.10
N LYS A 22 11.81 -9.39 -12.11
CA LYS A 22 12.21 -8.64 -13.32
C LYS A 22 12.62 -9.58 -14.45
N GLY A 23 12.21 -9.21 -15.66
CA GLY A 23 12.55 -9.96 -16.87
C GLY A 23 11.42 -10.87 -17.38
N GLY A 24 11.63 -11.46 -18.55
CA GLY A 24 10.71 -12.43 -19.15
C GLY A 24 9.40 -11.88 -19.71
N LEU A 25 9.23 -10.55 -19.79
CA LEU A 25 8.05 -9.92 -20.41
C LEU A 25 8.48 -8.80 -21.34
N GLN A 26 8.24 -8.97 -22.63
CA GLN A 26 8.51 -7.94 -23.62
C GLN A 26 7.63 -6.71 -23.40
N GLY A 27 8.21 -5.52 -23.57
CA GLY A 27 7.50 -4.24 -23.39
C GLY A 27 7.34 -3.82 -21.92
N ALA A 28 7.86 -4.58 -20.97
CA ALA A 28 7.86 -4.21 -19.56
C ALA A 28 9.04 -3.27 -19.24
N ARG A 29 8.71 -2.10 -18.69
CA ARG A 29 9.66 -1.21 -18.01
C ARG A 29 9.55 -1.47 -16.52
N TRP A 30 10.52 -2.14 -15.97
CA TRP A 30 10.57 -2.50 -14.56
C TRP A 30 10.85 -1.29 -13.68
N ILE A 31 10.16 -1.24 -12.54
CA ILE A 31 10.38 -0.25 -11.50
C ILE A 31 11.67 -0.62 -10.74
N ASP A 32 12.47 0.37 -10.39
CA ASP A 32 13.66 0.15 -9.59
C ASP A 32 13.28 -0.16 -8.13
N GLN A 33 14.13 -0.97 -7.49
CA GLN A 33 13.83 -1.54 -6.18
C GLN A 33 13.52 -0.49 -5.12
N GLU A 34 14.26 0.61 -5.11
CA GLU A 34 14.09 1.74 -4.20
C GLU A 34 12.80 2.52 -4.41
N ASN A 35 12.13 2.30 -5.52
CA ASN A 35 10.89 3.00 -5.88
C ASN A 35 9.62 2.13 -5.65
N TYR A 36 9.75 0.93 -5.09
CA TYR A 36 8.59 0.12 -4.77
C TYR A 36 7.81 0.71 -3.59
N HIS A 37 6.54 0.97 -3.81
CA HIS A 37 5.63 1.50 -2.79
C HIS A 37 4.19 1.05 -3.07
N LEU A 38 3.36 1.07 -2.04
CA LEU A 38 1.92 0.96 -2.15
C LEU A 38 1.31 2.35 -2.03
N THR A 39 0.79 2.89 -3.14
CA THR A 39 0.16 4.21 -3.13
C THR A 39 -1.16 4.16 -2.36
N LEU A 40 -1.35 5.07 -1.41
CA LEU A 40 -2.59 5.25 -0.66
C LEU A 40 -3.48 6.32 -1.31
N ARG A 41 -2.88 7.45 -1.71
CA ARG A 41 -3.62 8.56 -2.32
C ARG A 41 -2.71 9.41 -3.21
N PHE A 42 -3.11 9.64 -4.45
CA PHE A 42 -2.53 10.69 -5.28
C PHE A 42 -3.18 12.04 -4.96
N MET A 43 -2.37 13.07 -4.80
CA MET A 43 -2.80 14.44 -4.57
C MET A 43 -2.61 15.30 -5.82
N GLY A 44 -1.71 14.87 -6.71
CA GLY A 44 -1.40 15.57 -7.96
C GLY A 44 -0.46 16.75 -7.75
N ASP A 45 -0.46 17.65 -8.72
CA ASP A 45 0.33 18.87 -8.66
C ASP A 45 -0.40 19.86 -7.75
N VAL A 46 0.25 20.29 -6.67
CA VAL A 46 -0.32 21.19 -5.67
C VAL A 46 0.55 22.42 -5.48
N GLU A 47 -0.04 23.54 -5.10
CA GLU A 47 0.71 24.74 -4.74
C GLU A 47 1.46 24.53 -3.41
N HIS A 48 2.53 25.29 -3.18
CA HIS A 48 3.40 25.08 -2.00
C HIS A 48 2.65 25.22 -0.69
N HIS A 49 1.77 26.23 -0.54
CA HIS A 49 0.97 26.40 0.67
C HIS A 49 0.00 25.22 0.92
N VAL A 50 -0.60 24.66 -0.14
CA VAL A 50 -1.45 23.47 -0.05
C VAL A 50 -0.60 22.22 0.32
N ALA A 51 0.63 22.13 -0.20
CA ALA A 51 1.55 21.07 0.18
C ALA A 51 1.84 21.12 1.68
N ASP A 52 2.14 22.29 2.24
CA ASP A 52 2.39 22.46 3.68
C ASP A 52 1.14 22.08 4.52
N GLU A 53 -0.05 22.44 4.09
CA GLU A 53 -1.30 22.03 4.75
C GLU A 53 -1.51 20.53 4.71
N ILE A 54 -1.19 19.87 3.59
CA ILE A 54 -1.24 18.41 3.46
C ILE A 54 -0.29 17.74 4.45
N LEU A 55 0.99 18.15 4.46
CA LEU A 55 2.00 17.60 5.36
C LEU A 55 1.55 17.73 6.82
N ASN A 56 1.14 18.94 7.22
CA ASN A 56 0.67 19.22 8.58
C ASN A 56 -0.57 18.41 8.95
N SER A 57 -1.55 18.31 8.05
CA SER A 57 -2.79 17.58 8.32
C SER A 57 -2.58 16.08 8.41
N LEU A 58 -1.77 15.50 7.52
CA LEU A 58 -1.55 14.06 7.49
C LEU A 58 -0.64 13.59 8.63
N SER A 59 0.30 14.40 9.10
CA SER A 59 1.15 14.09 10.27
C SER A 59 0.35 13.92 11.57
N THR A 60 -0.88 14.43 11.65
CA THR A 60 -1.77 14.27 12.81
C THR A 60 -2.54 12.95 12.83
N ILE A 61 -2.36 12.07 11.83
CA ILE A 61 -3.02 10.77 11.82
C ILE A 61 -2.42 9.89 12.94
N GLN A 62 -3.30 9.43 13.83
CA GLN A 62 -2.94 8.54 14.94
C GLN A 62 -3.70 7.23 14.78
N ARG A 63 -3.01 6.21 14.27
CA ARG A 63 -3.52 4.85 14.09
C ARG A 63 -2.47 3.85 14.56
N PRO A 64 -2.87 2.67 15.03
CA PRO A 64 -1.91 1.60 15.29
C PRO A 64 -1.23 1.18 13.99
N GLY A 65 0.01 0.73 14.09
CA GLY A 65 0.67 -0.01 13.03
C GLY A 65 -0.07 -1.32 12.73
N PHE A 66 0.22 -1.92 11.58
CA PHE A 66 -0.42 -3.17 11.15
C PHE A 66 0.56 -4.01 10.34
N GLU A 67 0.16 -5.21 9.94
CA GLU A 67 0.98 -6.10 9.11
C GLU A 67 0.30 -6.36 7.77
N ILE A 68 1.11 -6.43 6.72
CA ILE A 68 0.71 -6.90 5.39
C ILE A 68 1.78 -7.80 4.80
N GLY A 69 1.38 -8.79 4.05
CA GLY A 69 2.25 -9.55 3.13
C GLY A 69 1.93 -9.20 1.68
N LEU A 70 2.62 -9.84 0.75
CA LEU A 70 2.26 -9.77 -0.66
C LEU A 70 1.90 -11.17 -1.16
N VAL A 71 0.82 -11.27 -1.94
CA VAL A 71 0.31 -12.55 -2.44
C VAL A 71 -0.17 -12.43 -3.89
N GLY A 72 0.47 -13.17 -4.77
CA GLY A 72 0.11 -13.16 -6.18
C GLY A 72 0.46 -11.87 -6.91
N LEU A 73 0.29 -11.92 -8.22
CA LEU A 73 0.54 -10.83 -9.15
C LEU A 73 -0.73 -10.55 -9.96
N GLY A 74 -0.83 -9.33 -10.46
CA GLY A 74 -1.92 -8.93 -11.33
C GLY A 74 -1.47 -7.91 -12.37
N ALA A 75 -2.39 -7.59 -13.29
CA ALA A 75 -2.19 -6.55 -14.28
C ALA A 75 -3.42 -5.66 -14.39
N PHE A 76 -3.20 -4.36 -14.58
CA PHE A 76 -4.26 -3.42 -14.94
C PHE A 76 -4.32 -3.24 -16.47
N GLY A 77 -5.52 -2.97 -16.96
CA GLY A 77 -5.77 -2.59 -18.35
C GLY A 77 -6.46 -3.67 -19.21
N GLY A 78 -6.74 -4.85 -18.68
CA GLY A 78 -7.48 -5.91 -19.39
C GLY A 78 -6.96 -6.17 -20.80
N LYS A 79 -7.73 -5.80 -21.83
CA LYS A 79 -7.35 -5.95 -23.25
C LYS A 79 -6.15 -5.10 -23.69
N LYS A 80 -5.78 -4.08 -22.91
CA LYS A 80 -4.60 -3.23 -23.13
C LYS A 80 -3.82 -3.12 -21.83
N PRO A 81 -3.05 -4.15 -21.45
CA PRO A 81 -2.30 -4.15 -20.20
C PRO A 81 -1.32 -2.98 -20.16
N HIS A 82 -1.32 -2.23 -19.07
CA HIS A 82 -0.46 -1.05 -18.91
C HIS A 82 0.43 -1.09 -17.67
N SER A 83 0.16 -1.98 -16.71
CA SER A 83 1.04 -2.19 -15.54
C SER A 83 0.90 -3.58 -14.95
N LEU A 84 2.00 -4.08 -14.38
CA LEU A 84 2.03 -5.24 -13.50
C LEU A 84 2.15 -4.79 -12.06
N PHE A 85 1.55 -5.54 -11.15
CA PHE A 85 1.62 -5.25 -9.73
C PHE A 85 1.64 -6.54 -8.89
N ALA A 86 2.20 -6.41 -7.67
CA ALA A 86 2.02 -7.39 -6.62
C ALA A 86 0.84 -6.95 -5.73
N GLN A 87 0.05 -7.92 -5.29
CA GLN A 87 -1.14 -7.67 -4.48
C GLN A 87 -0.80 -7.81 -2.99
N PRO A 88 -1.13 -6.83 -2.13
CA PRO A 88 -1.01 -7.02 -0.70
C PRO A 88 -2.07 -8.02 -0.19
N THR A 89 -1.75 -8.70 0.91
CA THR A 89 -2.74 -9.51 1.62
C THR A 89 -3.92 -8.65 2.06
N ALA A 90 -5.12 -9.24 2.13
CA ALA A 90 -6.31 -8.52 2.57
C ALA A 90 -6.09 -7.94 3.97
N SER A 91 -6.23 -6.65 4.13
CA SER A 91 -6.10 -5.94 5.40
C SER A 91 -7.11 -4.78 5.46
N PRO A 92 -8.03 -4.79 6.40
CA PRO A 92 -8.92 -3.65 6.64
C PRO A 92 -8.15 -2.36 6.94
N ASP A 93 -6.99 -2.47 7.62
CA ASP A 93 -6.19 -1.33 8.05
C ASP A 93 -5.69 -0.47 6.88
N ILE A 94 -5.34 -1.09 5.74
CA ILE A 94 -4.95 -0.34 4.53
C ILE A 94 -6.11 0.53 4.05
N TYR A 95 -7.33 -0.01 4.01
CA TYR A 95 -8.51 0.72 3.54
C TYR A 95 -8.91 1.82 4.51
N GLU A 96 -8.81 1.55 5.82
CA GLU A 96 -9.12 2.53 6.85
C GLU A 96 -8.11 3.68 6.86
N LEU A 97 -6.81 3.38 6.74
CA LEU A 97 -5.76 4.39 6.63
C LEU A 97 -5.97 5.23 5.35
N GLN A 98 -6.22 4.59 4.21
CA GLN A 98 -6.49 5.26 2.96
C GLN A 98 -7.72 6.18 3.05
N ALA A 99 -8.82 5.70 3.65
CA ALA A 99 -10.04 6.47 3.82
C ALA A 99 -9.82 7.69 4.73
N GLU A 100 -9.00 7.57 5.78
CA GLU A 100 -8.67 8.68 6.65
C GLU A 100 -7.82 9.73 5.94
N ILE A 101 -6.79 9.31 5.21
CA ILE A 101 -5.99 10.18 4.35
C ILE A 101 -6.88 10.91 3.34
N ALA A 102 -7.78 10.19 2.67
CA ALA A 102 -8.69 10.78 1.70
C ALA A 102 -9.61 11.85 2.32
N ARG A 103 -10.19 11.58 3.51
CA ARG A 103 -11.01 12.55 4.24
C ARG A 103 -10.23 13.80 4.63
N LYS A 104 -8.99 13.67 5.11
CA LYS A 104 -8.14 14.81 5.45
C LYS A 104 -7.81 15.65 4.22
N CYS A 105 -7.44 15.01 3.12
CA CYS A 105 -7.22 15.71 1.85
C CYS A 105 -8.46 16.48 1.36
N GLN A 106 -9.65 15.89 1.47
CA GLN A 106 -10.89 16.55 1.10
C GLN A 106 -11.20 17.78 1.97
N ARG A 107 -10.89 17.73 3.28
CA ARG A 107 -11.05 18.88 4.18
C ARG A 107 -10.15 20.06 3.82
N ILE A 108 -9.02 19.81 3.19
CA ILE A 108 -8.09 20.83 2.66
C ILE A 108 -8.55 21.33 1.28
N GLY A 109 -9.62 20.77 0.72
CA GLY A 109 -10.15 21.16 -0.59
C GLY A 109 -9.68 20.33 -1.77
N LEU A 110 -8.93 19.26 -1.58
CA LEU A 110 -8.57 18.36 -2.68
C LEU A 110 -9.81 17.55 -3.13
N ALA A 111 -10.00 17.46 -4.44
CA ALA A 111 -11.08 16.67 -5.02
C ALA A 111 -10.96 15.17 -4.62
N PRO A 112 -12.08 14.46 -4.42
CA PRO A 112 -12.04 13.02 -4.21
C PRO A 112 -11.44 12.30 -5.42
N ASP A 113 -10.71 11.19 -5.20
CA ASP A 113 -10.29 10.33 -6.31
C ASP A 113 -11.53 9.59 -6.83
N PRO A 114 -11.88 9.73 -8.11
CA PRO A 114 -13.08 9.08 -8.67
C PRO A 114 -12.90 7.55 -8.81
N ARG A 115 -11.67 7.06 -8.71
CA ARG A 115 -11.35 5.63 -8.89
C ARG A 115 -11.52 4.89 -7.57
N LYS A 116 -12.07 3.68 -7.66
CA LYS A 116 -12.08 2.76 -6.52
C LYS A 116 -10.64 2.44 -6.11
N PHE A 117 -10.36 2.61 -4.83
CA PHE A 117 -9.06 2.24 -4.27
C PHE A 117 -8.84 0.73 -4.36
N THR A 118 -7.77 0.35 -5.03
CA THR A 118 -7.30 -1.04 -5.15
C THR A 118 -5.84 -1.06 -4.73
N PRO A 119 -5.53 -1.53 -3.50
CA PRO A 119 -4.15 -1.53 -2.99
C PRO A 119 -3.28 -2.46 -3.84
N HIS A 120 -2.12 -1.96 -4.26
CA HIS A 120 -1.18 -2.69 -5.10
C HIS A 120 0.22 -2.07 -5.05
N VAL A 121 1.23 -2.90 -5.32
CA VAL A 121 2.62 -2.44 -5.50
C VAL A 121 2.97 -2.60 -6.98
N THR A 122 3.10 -1.50 -7.71
CA THR A 122 3.46 -1.54 -9.13
C THR A 122 4.91 -2.04 -9.28
N ILE A 123 5.11 -3.09 -10.08
CA ILE A 123 6.43 -3.67 -10.35
C ILE A 123 6.94 -3.39 -11.76
N ALA A 124 6.04 -3.14 -12.71
CA ALA A 124 6.41 -2.73 -14.07
C ALA A 124 5.31 -1.89 -14.74
N ARG A 125 5.73 -0.98 -15.60
CA ARG A 125 4.86 -0.31 -16.57
C ARG A 125 4.97 -1.05 -17.90
N LEU A 126 3.83 -1.31 -18.56
CA LEU A 126 3.77 -2.08 -19.79
C LEU A 126 3.54 -1.15 -20.98
N ARG A 127 4.32 -1.37 -22.04
CA ARG A 127 4.14 -0.70 -23.32
C ARG A 127 4.19 -1.74 -24.42
N LYS A 128 3.09 -1.87 -25.18
CA LYS A 128 2.98 -2.84 -26.30
C LYS A 128 3.13 -4.33 -25.89
N SER A 129 2.88 -4.67 -24.64
CA SER A 129 2.79 -6.06 -24.21
C SER A 129 1.42 -6.62 -24.59
N SER A 130 1.36 -7.82 -25.18
CA SER A 130 0.09 -8.45 -25.51
C SER A 130 -0.59 -9.00 -24.25
N PRO A 131 -1.94 -9.08 -24.21
CA PRO A 131 -2.67 -9.71 -23.12
C PRO A 131 -2.24 -11.15 -22.85
N GLU A 132 -1.96 -11.93 -23.93
CA GLU A 132 -1.53 -13.32 -23.85
C GLU A 132 -0.14 -13.43 -23.19
N ALA A 133 0.80 -12.57 -23.57
CA ALA A 133 2.13 -12.55 -22.97
C ALA A 133 2.06 -12.20 -21.46
N VAL A 134 1.19 -11.25 -21.10
CA VAL A 134 0.96 -10.88 -19.71
C VAL A 134 0.30 -12.03 -18.93
N ALA A 135 -0.73 -12.67 -19.50
CA ALA A 135 -1.40 -13.81 -18.86
C ALA A 135 -0.42 -14.98 -18.62
N ASN A 136 0.41 -15.29 -19.60
CA ASN A 136 1.43 -16.32 -19.48
C ASN A 136 2.48 -15.97 -18.43
N TYR A 137 2.94 -14.72 -18.39
CA TYR A 137 3.84 -14.22 -17.37
C TYR A 137 3.26 -14.39 -15.95
N LEU A 138 1.99 -14.01 -15.75
CA LEU A 138 1.30 -14.14 -14.46
C LEU A 138 1.10 -15.60 -14.06
N SER A 139 0.74 -16.48 -15.00
CA SER A 139 0.55 -17.90 -14.75
C SER A 139 1.82 -18.58 -14.24
N LEU A 140 2.97 -18.28 -14.85
CA LEU A 140 4.26 -18.83 -14.46
C LEU A 140 4.74 -18.35 -13.08
N ARG A 141 4.15 -17.28 -12.53
CA ARG A 141 4.55 -16.64 -11.26
C ARG A 141 3.40 -16.55 -10.25
N GLY A 142 2.34 -17.33 -10.45
CA GLY A 142 1.14 -17.32 -9.60
C GLY A 142 1.38 -17.65 -8.12
N GLY A 143 2.49 -18.34 -7.81
CA GLY A 143 2.90 -18.65 -6.45
C GLY A 143 3.71 -17.55 -5.75
N PHE A 144 3.79 -16.32 -6.31
CA PHE A 144 4.53 -15.24 -5.66
C PHE A 144 3.96 -14.92 -4.29
N PHE A 145 4.85 -14.91 -3.30
CA PHE A 145 4.48 -14.67 -1.89
C PHE A 145 5.62 -13.97 -1.15
N VAL A 146 5.26 -12.99 -0.32
CA VAL A 146 6.14 -12.38 0.68
C VAL A 146 5.43 -12.46 2.02
N ALA A 147 6.12 -13.00 3.03
CA ALA A 147 5.60 -13.11 4.40
C ALA A 147 5.19 -11.73 4.96
N PRO A 148 4.23 -11.68 5.89
CA PRO A 148 3.81 -10.43 6.50
C PRO A 148 4.96 -9.64 7.11
N PHE A 149 4.92 -8.34 6.92
CA PHE A 149 5.85 -7.37 7.48
C PHE A 149 5.10 -6.19 8.10
N LYS A 150 5.73 -5.56 9.09
CA LYS A 150 5.14 -4.47 9.86
C LYS A 150 5.11 -3.17 9.07
N ILE A 151 4.00 -2.47 9.17
CA ILE A 151 3.80 -1.11 8.69
C ILE A 151 3.70 -0.20 9.92
N GLU A 152 4.76 0.54 10.19
CA GLU A 152 4.89 1.43 11.35
C GLU A 152 4.84 2.91 10.95
N ARG A 153 4.74 3.19 9.65
CA ARG A 153 4.60 4.54 9.09
C ARG A 153 4.01 4.49 7.69
N PHE A 154 3.48 5.60 7.27
CA PHE A 154 3.30 5.93 5.86
C PHE A 154 4.08 7.20 5.54
N VAL A 155 4.31 7.46 4.28
CA VAL A 155 5.10 8.60 3.82
C VAL A 155 4.32 9.44 2.83
N ILE A 156 4.65 10.74 2.79
CA ILE A 156 4.23 11.62 1.71
C ILE A 156 5.44 11.79 0.81
N MET A 157 5.27 11.46 -0.44
CA MET A 157 6.32 11.49 -1.45
C MET A 157 6.01 12.53 -2.52
N SER A 158 7.08 13.11 -3.07
CA SER A 158 6.99 13.87 -4.30
C SER A 158 7.63 13.12 -5.47
N SER A 159 7.06 13.31 -6.67
CA SER A 159 7.70 12.92 -7.92
C SER A 159 8.22 14.17 -8.60
N ARG A 160 9.52 14.22 -8.89
CA ARG A 160 10.04 15.15 -9.88
C ARG A 160 9.57 14.68 -11.25
N GLU A 161 9.51 15.57 -12.23
CA GLU A 161 9.02 15.37 -13.60
C GLU A 161 9.52 14.07 -14.24
N SER A 162 9.03 12.93 -13.79
CA SER A 162 9.39 11.65 -14.33
C SER A 162 8.17 11.01 -15.00
N VAL A 163 8.45 10.30 -16.06
CA VAL A 163 7.48 9.52 -16.85
C VAL A 163 6.87 8.34 -16.05
N GLY A 164 6.82 8.45 -14.71
CA GLY A 164 6.39 7.41 -13.76
C GLY A 164 7.49 6.37 -13.48
N GLY A 165 7.67 6.01 -12.22
CA GLY A 165 8.63 4.98 -11.79
C GLY A 165 9.82 5.50 -11.00
N GLY A 166 9.80 6.75 -10.56
CA GLY A 166 10.84 7.37 -9.74
C GLY A 166 11.85 8.21 -10.53
N PRO A 167 12.82 8.87 -9.88
CA PRO A 167 13.00 8.80 -8.42
C PRO A 167 11.88 9.52 -7.65
N TYR A 168 11.53 8.98 -6.50
CA TYR A 168 10.62 9.60 -5.55
C TYR A 168 11.39 10.13 -4.34
N ILE A 169 10.94 11.26 -3.80
CA ILE A 169 11.54 11.89 -2.62
C ILE A 169 10.53 11.83 -1.49
N VAL A 170 10.94 11.34 -0.33
CA VAL A 170 10.13 11.39 0.89
C VAL A 170 10.17 12.82 1.42
N GLU A 171 9.02 13.49 1.41
CA GLU A 171 8.86 14.85 1.95
C GLU A 171 8.51 14.81 3.45
N GLU A 172 7.70 13.82 3.87
CA GLU A 172 7.27 13.67 5.26
C GLU A 172 7.08 12.18 5.61
N SER A 173 7.42 11.82 6.85
CA SER A 173 7.23 10.48 7.40
C SER A 173 6.29 10.50 8.59
N CYS A 174 5.08 9.96 8.40
CA CYS A 174 4.02 9.93 9.39
C CYS A 174 4.04 8.60 10.14
N LYS A 175 4.46 8.61 11.41
CA LYS A 175 4.52 7.40 12.23
C LYS A 175 3.11 6.92 12.59
N LEU A 176 2.93 5.61 12.53
CA LEU A 176 1.80 4.90 13.14
C LEU A 176 2.19 4.46 14.55
N GLY A 177 1.22 4.37 15.46
CA GLY A 177 1.47 3.91 16.83
C GLY A 177 1.93 2.46 16.88
N SER A 178 2.35 2.01 18.06
CA SER A 178 2.70 0.60 18.26
C SER A 178 1.51 -0.30 17.91
N LEU A 179 1.79 -1.49 17.36
CA LEU A 179 0.77 -2.51 17.15
C LEU A 179 0.00 -2.72 18.46
N SER A 180 -1.30 -2.46 18.46
CA SER A 180 -2.13 -2.84 19.59
C SER A 180 -2.17 -4.37 19.63
N MET A 181 -1.57 -4.97 20.67
CA MET A 181 -1.79 -6.38 20.91
C MET A 181 -3.30 -6.59 21.15
N PRO A 182 -3.93 -7.60 20.51
CA PRO A 182 -5.29 -7.95 20.88
C PRO A 182 -5.32 -8.22 22.39
N PRO A 183 -6.36 -7.77 23.10
CA PRO A 183 -6.47 -8.05 24.53
C PRO A 183 -6.37 -9.56 24.74
N PRO A 184 -5.63 -10.02 25.76
CA PRO A 184 -5.52 -11.45 26.05
C PRO A 184 -6.92 -12.04 26.15
N ASN A 185 -7.14 -13.12 25.42
CA ASN A 185 -8.42 -13.83 25.38
C ASN A 185 -8.83 -14.11 26.84
N ARG A 186 -9.85 -13.41 27.33
CA ARG A 186 -10.37 -13.69 28.68
C ARG A 186 -10.98 -15.10 28.62
N VAL A 187 -10.23 -16.06 29.12
CA VAL A 187 -10.79 -17.37 29.43
C VAL A 187 -11.95 -17.12 30.40
N PRO A 188 -13.18 -17.51 30.08
CA PRO A 188 -14.30 -17.36 31.02
C PRO A 188 -13.95 -18.14 32.31
N ALA A 189 -14.06 -17.46 33.45
CA ALA A 189 -13.85 -18.08 34.73
C ALA A 189 -14.80 -19.31 34.87
N PRO A 190 -14.32 -20.44 35.38
CA PRO A 190 -15.16 -21.60 35.56
C PRO A 190 -16.34 -21.23 36.49
N SER A 191 -17.56 -21.37 35.99
CA SER A 191 -18.77 -21.18 36.73
C SER A 191 -18.74 -22.06 37.97
N GLY A 192 -18.77 -21.43 39.14
CA GLY A 192 -18.72 -22.11 40.43
C GLY A 192 -19.83 -23.13 40.56
N VAL A 193 -19.41 -24.35 40.83
CA VAL A 193 -20.32 -25.46 41.20
C VAL A 193 -21.00 -25.08 42.49
N GLY A 194 -22.32 -24.84 42.42
CA GLY A 194 -23.16 -24.58 43.58
C GLY A 194 -23.13 -25.79 44.53
N ARG A 195 -22.66 -25.56 45.76
CA ARG A 195 -22.82 -26.51 46.86
C ARG A 195 -24.31 -26.59 47.16
N GLN A 196 -24.93 -27.74 46.88
CA GLN A 196 -26.19 -28.09 47.47
C GLN A 196 -25.96 -28.44 48.95
N ALA A 197 -26.48 -27.62 49.83
CA ALA A 197 -26.64 -27.97 51.22
C ALA A 197 -27.80 -29.00 51.35
N ARG A 198 -27.51 -30.11 51.97
CA ARG A 198 -28.54 -31.08 52.42
C ARG A 198 -29.19 -30.57 53.69
N TRP A 199 -30.50 -30.64 53.73
CA TRP A 199 -31.37 -31.05 54.84
C TRP A 199 -32.51 -31.86 54.28
#